data_13a22e1ac7258f84040926effafc5136
#
_entry.id   13a22e1ac7258f84040926effafc5136
#
_cell.length_a   1.000
_cell.length_b   1.000
_cell.length_c   1.000
_cell.angle_alpha   90.00
_cell.angle_beta   90.00
_cell.angle_gamma   90.00
#
_symmetry.space_group_name_H-M   'P 1'
#
loop_
_entity.id
_entity.type
_entity.pdbx_description
1 polymer ?
#
loop_
_entity_poly.entity_id
_entity_poly.type
_entity_poly.pdbx_seq_one_letter_code
_entity_poly.pdbx_strand_id
1 'polypeptide(L)'
;MRREASGPELADHTFRNATDLLADRVHTAPDHVAFGLRTDEGLLDVSTRGFDAACRDLAKGLIAQGLQPGDRVAVMAPTRYAWALADLATWLAGGVVVPVYETSSPDQVAATLAGTTPVLALAGGPEHRDALTDAGAASVWTMDAGSRDLAALVASGREVPDAEVERRRRLAGPDDLATIVHTSGTTARQKAAHITHGNLVGVVQAVRQAWPEVVHEDAVTIIALPLAHILARGLQLAALGAGMKVVHEGDRTRVVGAFAQVRPTFMVVVPQLLEKIRQAGRDRANDARLGPVFRAAETTAVAWGRHLEAAQHDPAARPTRRLALAHAFFDRLFFRRLRRLMGDRVEWLLSGAAPLDPTLAHFFRGIGVPVIEGYGLTETTAPATGLRPGDLRAGSVGTPIPGTTIRIADDGEVLVRGVGVTPGYEDARDGEDAFVDGFFRTGDLGSLDEAGRLRIHGRRKNLIVTASGKNVAPEPWEAAVTRSPLVAHAVLVGEARSHLTAVLLLDPDAVRRWAERSGNPDVLPLLAGDPPPGGRRLDHPALLARLQRPVDRANAAVSRAEQARAFVALVADTTASSPFVTPTLKLQRDAFLSAASTHIETLYTT
;
A
#
# COMPACT_ATOMS: atom_id res chain seq x y z
N MET A 1 25.32 8.73 -13.82
CA MET A 1 24.30 7.86 -13.19
C MET A 1 24.90 6.50 -12.95
N ARG A 2 24.67 5.93 -11.79
CA ARG A 2 25.12 4.56 -11.47
C ARG A 2 24.24 3.55 -12.22
N ARG A 3 24.82 2.41 -12.60
CA ARG A 3 24.05 1.30 -13.15
C ARG A 3 23.63 0.29 -12.10
N GLU A 4 24.32 0.25 -10.96
CA GLU A 4 24.03 -0.67 -9.87
C GLU A 4 24.28 -0.01 -8.50
N ALA A 5 23.46 -0.36 -7.53
CA ALA A 5 23.61 0.05 -6.14
C ALA A 5 23.20 -1.11 -5.22
N SER A 6 24.01 -1.39 -4.19
CA SER A 6 23.73 -2.38 -3.16
C SER A 6 23.48 -1.69 -1.83
N GLY A 7 22.55 -2.22 -1.07
CA GLY A 7 22.37 -1.90 0.34
C GLY A 7 23.54 -2.42 1.18
N PRO A 8 23.58 -2.05 2.46
CA PRO A 8 24.50 -2.66 3.41
C PRO A 8 24.32 -4.19 3.45
N GLU A 9 25.35 -4.87 3.92
CA GLU A 9 25.23 -6.29 4.23
C GLU A 9 24.15 -6.50 5.31
N LEU A 10 23.33 -7.54 5.13
CA LEU A 10 22.35 -7.91 6.14
C LEU A 10 23.11 -8.54 7.32
N ALA A 11 22.83 -8.04 8.53
CA ALA A 11 23.41 -8.61 9.73
C ALA A 11 23.00 -10.08 9.92
N ASP A 12 23.91 -10.89 10.39
CA ASP A 12 23.65 -12.30 10.71
C ASP A 12 22.51 -12.45 11.71
N HIS A 13 21.66 -13.44 11.48
CA HIS A 13 20.57 -13.80 12.38
C HIS A 13 20.38 -15.32 12.43
N THR A 14 19.79 -15.80 13.52
CA THR A 14 19.54 -17.24 13.77
C THR A 14 18.13 -17.69 13.38
N PHE A 15 17.28 -16.77 12.95
CA PHE A 15 15.89 -17.06 12.59
C PHE A 15 15.83 -17.90 11.32
N ARG A 16 15.14 -19.03 11.38
CA ARG A 16 14.97 -19.96 10.26
C ARG A 16 13.63 -19.75 9.53
N ASN A 17 12.60 -19.38 10.29
CA ASN A 17 11.26 -19.17 9.75
C ASN A 17 10.52 -18.05 10.52
N ALA A 18 9.37 -17.62 9.99
CA ALA A 18 8.62 -16.49 10.55
C ALA A 18 8.13 -16.69 11.98
N THR A 19 7.96 -17.95 12.44
CA THR A 19 7.54 -18.22 13.83
C THR A 19 8.66 -17.97 14.85
N ASP A 20 9.92 -17.99 14.41
CA ASP A 20 11.06 -17.69 15.28
C ASP A 20 11.05 -16.23 15.77
N LEU A 21 10.46 -15.29 14.98
CA LEU A 21 10.27 -13.90 15.40
C LEU A 21 9.39 -13.81 16.66
N LEU A 22 8.29 -14.58 16.70
CA LEU A 22 7.43 -14.65 17.89
C LEU A 22 8.11 -15.37 19.05
N ALA A 23 8.77 -16.50 18.77
CA ALA A 23 9.46 -17.29 19.79
C ALA A 23 10.57 -16.48 20.50
N ASP A 24 11.33 -15.68 19.73
CA ASP A 24 12.34 -14.77 20.27
C ASP A 24 11.71 -13.72 21.19
N ARG A 25 10.61 -13.11 20.78
CA ARG A 25 9.89 -12.11 21.59
C ARG A 25 9.28 -12.70 22.85
N VAL A 26 8.75 -13.93 22.80
CA VAL A 26 8.26 -14.66 23.98
C VAL A 26 9.40 -14.92 24.96
N HIS A 27 10.59 -15.25 24.46
CA HIS A 27 11.76 -15.47 25.31
C HIS A 27 12.31 -14.18 25.92
N THR A 28 12.40 -13.10 25.13
CA THR A 28 13.08 -11.85 25.54
C THR A 28 12.16 -10.87 26.26
N ALA A 29 10.88 -10.78 25.86
CA ALA A 29 9.92 -9.80 26.39
C ALA A 29 8.48 -10.37 26.41
N PRO A 30 8.19 -11.43 27.21
CA PRO A 30 6.89 -12.12 27.19
C PRO A 30 5.72 -11.25 27.61
N ASP A 31 5.93 -10.32 28.52
CA ASP A 31 4.87 -9.46 29.09
C ASP A 31 4.74 -8.12 28.36
N HIS A 32 5.59 -7.87 27.34
CA HIS A 32 5.48 -6.68 26.51
C HIS A 32 4.18 -6.69 25.67
N VAL A 33 3.57 -5.53 25.48
CA VAL A 33 2.31 -5.39 24.74
C VAL A 33 2.57 -5.48 23.24
N ALA A 34 2.19 -6.59 22.62
CA ALA A 34 2.34 -6.80 21.18
C ALA A 34 1.16 -6.22 20.37
N PHE A 35 -0.07 -6.30 20.90
CA PHE A 35 -1.26 -5.80 20.21
C PHE A 35 -2.17 -4.99 21.13
N GLY A 36 -2.90 -4.04 20.53
CA GLY A 36 -4.01 -3.34 21.17
C GLY A 36 -5.30 -3.61 20.40
N LEU A 37 -6.28 -4.20 21.08
CA LEU A 37 -7.60 -4.44 20.51
C LEU A 37 -8.49 -3.24 20.80
N ARG A 38 -9.08 -2.65 19.77
CA ARG A 38 -10.00 -1.52 19.93
C ARG A 38 -11.35 -2.02 20.43
N THR A 39 -11.81 -1.41 21.51
CA THR A 39 -13.14 -1.61 22.09
C THR A 39 -13.84 -0.26 22.24
N ASP A 40 -15.12 -0.27 22.58
CA ASP A 40 -15.87 0.95 22.87
C ASP A 40 -15.33 1.68 24.12
N GLU A 41 -14.72 0.92 25.06
CA GLU A 41 -14.16 1.45 26.29
C GLU A 41 -12.69 1.91 26.18
N GLY A 42 -11.99 1.58 25.07
CA GLY A 42 -10.59 1.93 24.88
C GLY A 42 -9.79 0.87 24.13
N LEU A 43 -8.55 0.66 24.55
CA LEU A 43 -7.66 -0.39 24.02
C LEU A 43 -7.50 -1.49 25.06
N LEU A 44 -7.80 -2.73 24.67
CA LEU A 44 -7.45 -3.92 25.42
C LEU A 44 -6.08 -4.41 24.95
N ASP A 45 -5.12 -4.42 25.84
CA ASP A 45 -3.75 -4.81 25.54
C ASP A 45 -3.58 -6.32 25.56
N VAL A 46 -2.86 -6.85 24.56
CA VAL A 46 -2.47 -8.25 24.44
C VAL A 46 -0.96 -8.36 24.53
N SER A 47 -0.46 -9.08 25.53
CA SER A 47 0.97 -9.32 25.67
C SER A 47 1.52 -10.31 24.64
N THR A 48 2.82 -10.30 24.44
CA THR A 48 3.52 -11.25 23.55
C THR A 48 3.19 -12.71 23.92
N ARG A 49 3.22 -13.04 25.22
CA ARG A 49 2.85 -14.36 25.75
C ARG A 49 1.38 -14.69 25.47
N GLY A 50 0.49 -13.73 25.66
CA GLY A 50 -0.95 -13.92 25.39
C GLY A 50 -1.23 -14.16 23.90
N PHE A 51 -0.50 -13.47 23.03
CA PHE A 51 -0.60 -13.69 21.59
C PHE A 51 -0.05 -15.06 21.17
N ASP A 52 1.12 -15.48 21.69
CA ASP A 52 1.69 -16.80 21.41
C ASP A 52 0.75 -17.93 21.87
N ALA A 53 0.19 -17.83 23.07
CA ALA A 53 -0.76 -18.82 23.58
C ALA A 53 -1.99 -18.95 22.64
N ALA A 54 -2.58 -17.82 22.22
CA ALA A 54 -3.70 -17.83 21.30
C ALA A 54 -3.34 -18.41 19.92
N CYS A 55 -2.13 -18.12 19.40
CA CYS A 55 -1.64 -18.70 18.16
C CYS A 55 -1.46 -20.22 18.27
N ARG A 56 -0.89 -20.70 19.38
CA ARG A 56 -0.69 -22.15 19.63
C ARG A 56 -2.03 -22.87 19.75
N ASP A 57 -2.99 -22.32 20.47
CA ASP A 57 -4.32 -22.91 20.60
C ASP A 57 -5.04 -23.02 19.25
N LEU A 58 -4.96 -21.97 18.42
CA LEU A 58 -5.50 -22.00 17.06
C LEU A 58 -4.74 -23.01 16.18
N ALA A 59 -3.41 -23.09 16.29
CA ALA A 59 -2.61 -24.07 15.56
C ALA A 59 -3.01 -25.51 15.90
N LYS A 60 -3.26 -25.82 17.18
CA LYS A 60 -3.79 -27.13 17.61
C LYS A 60 -5.14 -27.41 16.94
N GLY A 61 -6.01 -26.41 16.86
CA GLY A 61 -7.29 -26.53 16.15
C GLY A 61 -7.12 -26.89 14.68
N LEU A 62 -6.21 -26.20 13.97
CA LEU A 62 -5.90 -26.49 12.57
C LEU A 62 -5.35 -27.92 12.40
N ILE A 63 -4.46 -28.35 13.28
CA ILE A 63 -3.91 -29.72 13.29
C ILE A 63 -5.01 -30.75 13.51
N ALA A 64 -5.92 -30.52 14.45
CA ALA A 64 -7.05 -31.42 14.72
C ALA A 64 -8.02 -31.53 13.56
N GLN A 65 -8.13 -30.49 12.72
CA GLN A 65 -8.88 -30.51 11.46
C GLN A 65 -8.13 -31.21 10.31
N GLY A 66 -6.99 -31.81 10.57
CA GLY A 66 -6.24 -32.61 9.62
C GLY A 66 -5.18 -31.87 8.82
N LEU A 67 -4.91 -30.58 9.11
CA LEU A 67 -3.86 -29.82 8.42
C LEU A 67 -2.51 -30.55 8.53
N GLN A 68 -1.87 -30.80 7.39
CA GLN A 68 -0.54 -31.39 7.33
C GLN A 68 0.53 -30.33 7.01
N PRO A 69 1.80 -30.57 7.37
CA PRO A 69 2.89 -29.68 6.95
C PRO A 69 2.93 -29.50 5.44
N GLY A 70 3.02 -28.23 4.99
CA GLY A 70 2.95 -27.85 3.57
C GLY A 70 1.56 -27.64 3.00
N ASP A 71 0.50 -28.06 3.73
CA ASP A 71 -0.88 -27.78 3.32
C ASP A 71 -1.17 -26.28 3.33
N ARG A 72 -2.11 -25.89 2.48
CA ARG A 72 -2.48 -24.48 2.26
C ARG A 72 -3.74 -24.13 3.02
N VAL A 73 -3.72 -22.96 3.67
CA VAL A 73 -4.87 -22.38 4.38
C VAL A 73 -5.22 -21.05 3.74
N ALA A 74 -6.42 -20.93 3.17
CA ALA A 74 -6.90 -19.66 2.64
C ALA A 74 -7.37 -18.76 3.80
N VAL A 75 -7.06 -17.46 3.74
CA VAL A 75 -7.52 -16.48 4.72
C VAL A 75 -8.15 -15.30 3.99
N MET A 76 -9.46 -15.10 4.18
CA MET A 76 -10.23 -14.01 3.58
C MET A 76 -10.97 -13.22 4.66
N ALA A 77 -10.42 -12.08 5.04
CA ALA A 77 -10.98 -11.23 6.09
C ALA A 77 -10.49 -9.79 5.97
N PRO A 78 -11.25 -8.80 6.47
CA PRO A 78 -10.74 -7.46 6.70
C PRO A 78 -9.54 -7.47 7.66
N THR A 79 -8.74 -6.41 7.61
CA THR A 79 -7.60 -6.23 8.52
C THR A 79 -8.06 -6.22 9.97
N ARG A 80 -7.64 -7.21 10.74
CA ARG A 80 -8.05 -7.44 12.15
C ARG A 80 -7.04 -8.32 12.89
N TYR A 81 -7.09 -8.28 14.22
CA TYR A 81 -6.23 -9.10 15.07
C TYR A 81 -6.30 -10.61 14.76
N ALA A 82 -7.51 -11.14 14.49
CA ALA A 82 -7.69 -12.55 14.13
C ALA A 82 -6.93 -12.94 12.85
N TRP A 83 -6.64 -12.00 11.96
CA TRP A 83 -5.78 -12.20 10.80
C TRP A 83 -4.33 -12.52 11.21
N ALA A 84 -3.80 -11.76 12.21
CA ALA A 84 -2.47 -12.01 12.75
C ALA A 84 -2.39 -13.39 13.41
N LEU A 85 -3.45 -13.79 14.15
CA LEU A 85 -3.56 -15.14 14.71
C LEU A 85 -3.56 -16.21 13.61
N ALA A 86 -4.33 -16.00 12.53
CA ALA A 86 -4.43 -16.95 11.42
C ALA A 86 -3.09 -17.20 10.73
N ASP A 87 -2.30 -16.15 10.46
CA ASP A 87 -0.96 -16.27 9.89
C ASP A 87 -0.04 -17.11 10.77
N LEU A 88 0.14 -16.68 12.00
CA LEU A 88 1.09 -17.33 12.92
C LEU A 88 0.65 -18.75 13.29
N ALA A 89 -0.65 -18.98 13.51
CA ALA A 89 -1.18 -20.31 13.80
C ALA A 89 -0.99 -21.28 12.64
N THR A 90 -1.20 -20.81 11.40
CA THR A 90 -0.96 -21.64 10.20
C THR A 90 0.52 -22.04 10.12
N TRP A 91 1.44 -21.13 10.30
CA TRP A 91 2.88 -21.45 10.29
C TRP A 91 3.31 -22.32 11.47
N LEU A 92 2.75 -22.11 12.66
CA LEU A 92 2.98 -22.97 13.83
C LEU A 92 2.49 -24.40 13.58
N ALA A 93 1.41 -24.57 12.83
CA ALA A 93 0.89 -25.88 12.41
C ALA A 93 1.67 -26.48 11.22
N GLY A 94 2.64 -25.74 10.65
CA GLY A 94 3.44 -26.15 9.49
C GLY A 94 2.80 -25.89 8.14
N GLY A 95 1.70 -25.11 8.09
CA GLY A 95 0.97 -24.81 6.86
C GLY A 95 1.49 -23.58 6.12
N VAL A 96 0.96 -23.38 4.91
CA VAL A 96 1.23 -22.24 4.00
C VAL A 96 0.00 -21.36 3.91
N VAL A 97 0.15 -20.05 4.10
CA VAL A 97 -0.99 -19.11 4.04
C VAL A 97 -1.27 -18.67 2.61
N VAL A 98 -2.53 -18.73 2.20
CA VAL A 98 -3.02 -18.16 0.93
C VAL A 98 -3.95 -16.98 1.26
N PRO A 99 -3.45 -15.75 1.21
CA PRO A 99 -4.26 -14.57 1.48
C PRO A 99 -5.22 -14.29 0.31
N VAL A 100 -6.48 -14.07 0.64
CA VAL A 100 -7.52 -13.62 -0.29
C VAL A 100 -7.98 -12.24 0.15
N TYR A 101 -8.07 -11.28 -0.78
CA TYR A 101 -8.57 -9.95 -0.44
C TYR A 101 -10.06 -10.02 -0.10
N GLU A 102 -10.47 -9.33 0.96
CA GLU A 102 -11.86 -9.23 1.41
C GLU A 102 -12.81 -8.65 0.34
N THR A 103 -12.24 -7.92 -0.62
CA THR A 103 -12.98 -7.25 -1.71
C THR A 103 -12.86 -7.99 -3.05
N SER A 104 -12.29 -9.20 -3.06
CA SER A 104 -12.16 -10.00 -4.29
C SER A 104 -13.53 -10.36 -4.86
N SER A 105 -13.66 -10.27 -6.19
CA SER A 105 -14.87 -10.77 -6.87
C SER A 105 -14.99 -12.29 -6.77
N PRO A 106 -16.20 -12.87 -6.93
CA PRO A 106 -16.38 -14.32 -6.94
C PRO A 106 -15.43 -15.07 -7.87
N ASP A 107 -15.21 -14.55 -9.08
CA ASP A 107 -14.29 -15.15 -10.06
C ASP A 107 -12.84 -15.10 -9.57
N GLN A 108 -12.43 -14.02 -8.89
CA GLN A 108 -11.08 -13.90 -8.31
C GLN A 108 -10.88 -14.86 -7.15
N VAL A 109 -11.89 -15.03 -6.29
CA VAL A 109 -11.85 -16.02 -5.20
C VAL A 109 -11.74 -17.42 -5.78
N ALA A 110 -12.59 -17.78 -6.75
CA ALA A 110 -12.57 -19.08 -7.41
C ALA A 110 -11.20 -19.36 -8.09
N ALA A 111 -10.65 -18.39 -8.81
CA ALA A 111 -9.33 -18.51 -9.45
C ALA A 111 -8.21 -18.71 -8.42
N THR A 112 -8.24 -17.99 -7.29
CA THR A 112 -7.28 -18.14 -6.20
C THR A 112 -7.32 -19.54 -5.60
N LEU A 113 -8.52 -20.04 -5.27
CA LEU A 113 -8.68 -21.36 -4.68
C LEU A 113 -8.31 -22.48 -5.65
N ALA A 114 -8.72 -22.37 -6.93
CA ALA A 114 -8.38 -23.36 -7.95
C ALA A 114 -6.86 -23.43 -8.21
N GLY A 115 -6.17 -22.28 -8.20
CA GLY A 115 -4.72 -22.22 -8.42
C GLY A 115 -3.90 -22.70 -7.22
N THR A 116 -4.44 -22.64 -5.99
CA THR A 116 -3.67 -22.95 -4.78
C THR A 116 -4.22 -24.12 -3.95
N THR A 117 -5.41 -24.62 -4.26
CA THR A 117 -6.06 -25.81 -3.65
C THR A 117 -5.92 -25.86 -2.11
N PRO A 118 -6.40 -24.86 -1.35
CA PRO A 118 -6.29 -24.86 0.10
C PRO A 118 -7.21 -25.96 0.71
N VAL A 119 -6.70 -26.68 1.71
CA VAL A 119 -7.44 -27.72 2.42
C VAL A 119 -8.38 -27.14 3.48
N LEU A 120 -8.11 -25.92 3.93
CA LEU A 120 -8.83 -25.19 4.97
C LEU A 120 -8.96 -23.73 4.57
N ALA A 121 -10.03 -23.07 5.01
CA ALA A 121 -10.21 -21.63 4.84
C ALA A 121 -10.71 -20.97 6.13
N LEU A 122 -10.20 -19.76 6.41
CA LEU A 122 -10.58 -18.88 7.51
C LEU A 122 -11.25 -17.63 6.96
N ALA A 123 -12.53 -17.45 7.26
CA ALA A 123 -13.36 -16.35 6.79
C ALA A 123 -13.52 -15.27 7.87
N GLY A 124 -13.50 -13.99 7.50
CA GLY A 124 -13.71 -12.87 8.40
C GLY A 124 -15.10 -12.77 8.98
N GLY A 125 -16.11 -13.27 8.24
CA GLY A 125 -17.51 -13.25 8.62
C GLY A 125 -18.37 -14.02 7.62
N PRO A 126 -19.72 -13.96 7.75
CA PRO A 126 -20.64 -14.73 6.90
C PRO A 126 -20.45 -14.50 5.40
N GLU A 127 -20.30 -13.25 4.97
CA GLU A 127 -20.12 -12.89 3.55
C GLU A 127 -18.88 -13.56 2.94
N HIS A 128 -17.75 -13.52 3.67
CA HIS A 128 -16.50 -14.14 3.22
C HIS A 128 -16.58 -15.67 3.26
N ARG A 129 -17.31 -16.22 4.25
CA ARG A 129 -17.57 -17.67 4.32
C ARG A 129 -18.33 -18.13 3.09
N ASP A 130 -19.41 -17.42 2.74
CA ASP A 130 -20.26 -17.77 1.60
C ASP A 130 -19.46 -17.66 0.30
N ALA A 131 -18.67 -16.59 0.11
CA ALA A 131 -17.80 -16.42 -1.04
C ALA A 131 -16.75 -17.54 -1.18
N LEU A 132 -16.13 -17.98 -0.07
CA LEU A 132 -15.16 -19.08 -0.08
C LEU A 132 -15.85 -20.43 -0.34
N THR A 133 -17.05 -20.65 0.21
CA THR A 133 -17.84 -21.87 0.02
C THR A 133 -18.31 -22.00 -1.43
N ASP A 134 -18.85 -20.92 -1.99
CA ASP A 134 -19.32 -20.87 -3.38
C ASP A 134 -18.16 -21.08 -4.37
N ALA A 135 -16.96 -20.64 -3.99
CA ALA A 135 -15.73 -20.86 -4.76
C ALA A 135 -15.14 -22.28 -4.58
N GLY A 136 -15.77 -23.16 -3.80
CA GLY A 136 -15.40 -24.57 -3.65
C GLY A 136 -14.45 -24.89 -2.50
N ALA A 137 -14.29 -24.02 -1.50
CA ALA A 137 -13.50 -24.33 -0.31
C ALA A 137 -14.15 -25.48 0.49
N ALA A 138 -13.38 -26.55 0.75
CA ALA A 138 -13.90 -27.78 1.37
C ALA A 138 -14.26 -27.62 2.85
N SER A 139 -13.50 -26.80 3.59
CA SER A 139 -13.68 -26.59 5.04
C SER A 139 -13.46 -25.12 5.38
N VAL A 140 -14.55 -24.42 5.71
CA VAL A 140 -14.53 -22.98 6.04
C VAL A 140 -14.88 -22.76 7.50
N TRP A 141 -14.03 -22.01 8.22
CA TRP A 141 -14.23 -21.57 9.60
C TRP A 141 -14.32 -20.04 9.64
N THR A 142 -15.10 -19.48 10.56
CA THR A 142 -15.30 -18.04 10.66
C THR A 142 -14.52 -17.42 11.84
N MET A 143 -14.00 -16.21 11.63
CA MET A 143 -13.37 -15.42 12.69
C MET A 143 -14.42 -14.77 13.60
N ASP A 144 -15.62 -14.53 13.11
CA ASP A 144 -16.75 -14.05 13.90
C ASP A 144 -17.49 -15.22 14.56
N ALA A 145 -18.16 -14.93 15.70
CA ALA A 145 -18.88 -15.93 16.47
C ALA A 145 -19.96 -16.67 15.63
N GLY A 146 -20.05 -17.97 15.79
CA GLY A 146 -20.97 -18.82 15.04
C GLY A 146 -20.75 -20.31 15.32
N SER A 147 -21.41 -21.19 14.57
CA SER A 147 -21.33 -22.64 14.77
C SER A 147 -19.97 -23.26 14.39
N ARG A 148 -19.26 -22.63 13.47
CA ARG A 148 -17.90 -23.01 13.03
C ARG A 148 -16.99 -21.79 13.13
N ASP A 149 -16.84 -21.25 14.33
CA ASP A 149 -16.00 -20.11 14.64
C ASP A 149 -14.61 -20.52 15.15
N LEU A 150 -13.73 -19.52 15.34
CA LEU A 150 -12.39 -19.78 15.88
C LEU A 150 -12.44 -20.43 17.27
N ALA A 151 -13.44 -20.15 18.10
CA ALA A 151 -13.55 -20.76 19.43
C ALA A 151 -13.84 -22.27 19.31
N ALA A 152 -14.74 -22.67 18.40
CA ALA A 152 -15.01 -24.07 18.12
C ALA A 152 -13.78 -24.77 17.48
N LEU A 153 -13.05 -24.06 16.59
CA LEU A 153 -11.82 -24.58 16.01
C LEU A 153 -10.74 -24.81 17.07
N VAL A 154 -10.50 -23.86 17.95
CA VAL A 154 -9.60 -23.99 19.10
C VAL A 154 -10.04 -25.14 20.02
N ALA A 155 -11.33 -25.25 20.32
CA ALA A 155 -11.86 -26.32 21.17
C ALA A 155 -11.61 -27.72 20.58
N SER A 156 -11.61 -27.87 19.25
CA SER A 156 -11.31 -29.14 18.58
C SER A 156 -9.86 -29.59 18.75
N GLY A 157 -8.94 -28.65 19.03
CA GLY A 157 -7.51 -28.91 19.19
C GLY A 157 -7.06 -29.27 20.61
N ARG A 158 -7.95 -29.34 21.60
CA ARG A 158 -7.58 -29.53 23.02
C ARG A 158 -6.71 -30.76 23.31
N GLU A 159 -6.91 -31.82 22.54
CA GLU A 159 -6.14 -33.06 22.70
C GLU A 159 -4.79 -33.05 21.96
N VAL A 160 -4.53 -32.03 21.13
CA VAL A 160 -3.23 -31.88 20.43
C VAL A 160 -2.18 -31.36 21.42
N PRO A 161 -1.09 -32.09 21.65
CA PRO A 161 -0.09 -31.66 22.60
C PRO A 161 0.77 -30.49 22.10
N ASP A 162 1.25 -29.64 22.98
CA ASP A 162 2.17 -28.53 22.66
C ASP A 162 3.44 -29.00 21.94
N ALA A 163 3.91 -30.20 22.28
CA ALA A 163 5.07 -30.81 21.63
C ALA A 163 4.86 -31.03 20.12
N GLU A 164 3.62 -31.28 19.66
CA GLU A 164 3.32 -31.46 18.25
C GLU A 164 3.36 -30.10 17.51
N VAL A 165 2.84 -29.04 18.11
CA VAL A 165 2.95 -27.68 17.56
C VAL A 165 4.42 -27.29 17.45
N GLU A 166 5.22 -27.52 18.50
CA GLU A 166 6.65 -27.22 18.51
C GLU A 166 7.44 -28.05 17.49
N ARG A 167 7.08 -29.33 17.33
CA ARG A 167 7.66 -30.20 16.30
C ARG A 167 7.38 -29.65 14.90
N ARG A 168 6.12 -29.28 14.61
CA ARG A 168 5.70 -28.82 13.27
C ARG A 168 6.31 -27.47 12.91
N ARG A 169 6.33 -26.50 13.83
CA ARG A 169 6.92 -25.18 13.53
C ARG A 169 8.41 -25.25 13.18
N ARG A 170 9.14 -26.28 13.66
CA ARG A 170 10.55 -26.50 13.36
C ARG A 170 10.83 -27.20 12.05
N LEU A 171 9.81 -27.76 11.39
CA LEU A 171 9.98 -28.40 10.09
C LEU A 171 10.35 -27.39 9.01
N ALA A 172 9.70 -26.24 9.00
CA ALA A 172 9.93 -25.22 7.98
C ALA A 172 11.32 -24.57 8.16
N GLY A 173 12.10 -24.56 7.10
CA GLY A 173 13.35 -23.84 6.93
C GLY A 173 13.16 -22.54 6.14
N PRO A 174 14.26 -21.83 5.87
CA PRO A 174 14.19 -20.55 5.15
C PRO A 174 13.69 -20.68 3.68
N ASP A 175 13.93 -21.81 3.04
CA ASP A 175 13.54 -22.04 1.64
C ASP A 175 12.10 -22.56 1.48
N ASP A 176 11.45 -22.96 2.60
CA ASP A 176 10.09 -23.45 2.57
C ASP A 176 9.07 -22.30 2.42
N LEU A 177 7.98 -22.60 1.73
CA LEU A 177 6.90 -21.62 1.49
C LEU A 177 6.24 -21.21 2.81
N ALA A 178 6.18 -19.90 3.03
CA ALA A 178 5.36 -19.31 4.09
C ALA A 178 3.99 -18.88 3.56
N THR A 179 3.96 -18.35 2.34
CA THR A 179 2.71 -17.83 1.76
C THR A 179 2.77 -17.78 0.24
N ILE A 180 1.62 -17.91 -0.41
CA ILE A 180 1.44 -17.73 -1.85
C ILE A 180 0.55 -16.50 -2.05
N VAL A 181 1.13 -15.41 -2.57
CA VAL A 181 0.44 -14.12 -2.67
C VAL A 181 0.08 -13.83 -4.12
N HIS A 182 -1.23 -13.67 -4.38
CA HIS A 182 -1.71 -13.26 -5.70
C HIS A 182 -1.42 -11.79 -5.94
N THR A 183 -0.70 -11.49 -7.03
CA THR A 183 -0.37 -10.11 -7.38
C THR A 183 -1.59 -9.44 -8.00
N SER A 184 -1.86 -8.20 -7.60
CA SER A 184 -2.91 -7.37 -8.19
C SER A 184 -2.49 -6.81 -9.56
N GLY A 185 -1.88 -7.66 -10.42
CA GLY A 185 -1.38 -7.25 -11.73
C GLY A 185 -2.46 -6.55 -12.56
N THR A 186 -2.05 -5.61 -13.40
CA THR A 186 -2.94 -4.94 -14.38
C THR A 186 -3.24 -5.82 -15.60
N THR A 187 -2.77 -7.08 -15.60
CA THR A 187 -3.11 -8.12 -16.58
C THR A 187 -4.37 -8.86 -16.16
N ALA A 188 -5.11 -9.41 -17.10
CA ALA A 188 -6.36 -10.13 -16.86
C ALA A 188 -6.19 -11.36 -15.94
N ARG A 189 -4.98 -11.91 -15.82
CA ARG A 189 -4.64 -13.06 -14.96
C ARG A 189 -3.70 -12.60 -13.84
N GLN A 190 -4.09 -12.88 -12.58
CA GLN A 190 -3.25 -12.67 -11.41
C GLN A 190 -2.14 -13.73 -11.39
N LYS A 191 -0.92 -13.33 -11.07
CA LYS A 191 0.20 -14.24 -10.82
C LYS A 191 0.28 -14.57 -9.33
N ALA A 192 0.53 -15.81 -8.98
CA ALA A 192 0.63 -16.30 -7.61
C ALA A 192 2.12 -16.42 -7.22
N ALA A 193 2.67 -15.39 -6.56
CA ALA A 193 4.08 -15.36 -6.17
C ALA A 193 4.33 -16.20 -4.93
N HIS A 194 5.38 -17.00 -4.96
CA HIS A 194 5.89 -17.75 -3.82
C HIS A 194 6.68 -16.83 -2.89
N ILE A 195 6.38 -16.85 -1.62
CA ILE A 195 7.16 -16.15 -0.59
C ILE A 195 7.58 -17.16 0.46
N THR A 196 8.88 -17.31 0.64
CA THR A 196 9.44 -18.26 1.61
C THR A 196 9.52 -17.65 3.00
N HIS A 197 9.72 -18.49 3.99
CA HIS A 197 10.02 -18.04 5.36
C HIS A 197 11.30 -17.19 5.40
N GLY A 198 12.31 -17.55 4.63
CA GLY A 198 13.55 -16.77 4.50
C GLY A 198 13.32 -15.40 3.92
N ASN A 199 12.44 -15.25 2.91
CA ASN A 199 12.07 -13.95 2.38
C ASN A 199 11.43 -13.04 3.44
N LEU A 200 10.46 -13.57 4.21
CA LEU A 200 9.79 -12.83 5.27
C LEU A 200 10.77 -12.39 6.36
N VAL A 201 11.57 -13.33 6.88
CA VAL A 201 12.54 -13.06 7.94
C VAL A 201 13.63 -12.11 7.46
N GLY A 202 14.19 -12.34 6.26
CA GLY A 202 15.23 -11.49 5.68
C GLY A 202 14.77 -10.04 5.52
N VAL A 203 13.55 -9.82 5.01
CA VAL A 203 13.00 -8.46 4.90
C VAL A 203 12.72 -7.84 6.27
N VAL A 204 12.20 -8.61 7.24
CA VAL A 204 12.02 -8.11 8.62
C VAL A 204 13.33 -7.62 9.22
N GLN A 205 14.40 -8.42 9.11
CA GLN A 205 15.72 -8.03 9.63
C GLN A 205 16.29 -6.83 8.87
N ALA A 206 16.14 -6.79 7.53
CA ALA A 206 16.56 -5.67 6.72
C ALA A 206 15.83 -4.38 7.10
N VAL A 207 14.52 -4.43 7.37
CA VAL A 207 13.70 -3.29 7.82
C VAL A 207 14.16 -2.81 9.20
N ARG A 208 14.35 -3.72 10.17
CA ARG A 208 14.84 -3.37 11.51
C ARG A 208 16.23 -2.70 11.46
N GLN A 209 17.14 -3.24 10.64
CA GLN A 209 18.48 -2.66 10.45
C GLN A 209 18.43 -1.33 9.71
N ALA A 210 17.48 -1.16 8.78
CA ALA A 210 17.36 0.01 7.95
C ALA A 210 16.78 1.23 8.66
N TRP A 211 15.82 1.02 9.56
CA TRP A 211 15.03 2.06 10.22
C TRP A 211 14.89 1.83 11.73
N PRO A 212 16.01 1.72 12.48
CA PRO A 212 15.95 1.48 13.92
C PRO A 212 15.26 2.61 14.70
N GLU A 213 15.25 3.85 14.12
CA GLU A 213 14.56 5.00 14.71
C GLU A 213 13.04 4.97 14.51
N VAL A 214 12.55 4.07 13.65
CA VAL A 214 11.13 3.96 13.28
C VAL A 214 10.52 2.66 13.83
N VAL A 215 11.31 1.57 13.74
CA VAL A 215 10.88 0.21 14.06
C VAL A 215 11.61 -0.24 15.33
N HIS A 216 11.04 0.09 16.48
CA HIS A 216 11.61 -0.19 17.81
C HIS A 216 10.51 -0.51 18.82
N GLU A 217 10.89 -1.00 19.98
CA GLU A 217 9.98 -1.56 21.00
C GLU A 217 8.96 -0.56 21.55
N ASP A 218 9.31 0.74 21.67
CA ASP A 218 8.41 1.77 22.17
C ASP A 218 7.46 2.31 21.09
N ALA A 219 7.62 1.87 19.82
CA ALA A 219 6.81 2.36 18.73
C ALA A 219 5.41 1.73 18.71
N VAL A 220 4.45 2.51 18.25
CA VAL A 220 3.04 2.10 18.11
C VAL A 220 2.60 2.34 16.67
N THR A 221 1.98 1.35 16.04
CA THR A 221 1.47 1.47 14.68
C THR A 221 0.00 1.09 14.55
N ILE A 222 -0.69 1.70 13.59
CA ILE A 222 -2.01 1.26 13.13
C ILE A 222 -1.83 0.63 11.74
N ILE A 223 -2.29 -0.61 11.59
CA ILE A 223 -2.38 -1.27 10.30
C ILE A 223 -3.81 -1.13 9.81
N ALA A 224 -3.98 -0.31 8.75
CA ALA A 224 -5.26 -0.10 8.07
C ALA A 224 -5.24 -0.60 6.61
N LEU A 225 -4.08 -1.04 6.13
CA LEU A 225 -3.96 -1.67 4.82
C LEU A 225 -4.41 -3.13 4.89
N PRO A 226 -4.97 -3.70 3.81
CA PRO A 226 -5.36 -5.11 3.78
C PRO A 226 -4.18 -6.02 4.13
N LEU A 227 -4.36 -6.92 5.11
CA LEU A 227 -3.34 -7.91 5.48
C LEU A 227 -3.15 -9.00 4.40
N ALA A 228 -4.07 -9.10 3.45
CA ALA A 228 -3.84 -9.87 2.23
C ALA A 228 -2.70 -9.30 1.37
N HIS A 229 -2.33 -8.02 1.55
CA HIS A 229 -1.22 -7.38 0.84
C HIS A 229 0.10 -7.59 1.60
N ILE A 230 1.16 -7.99 0.87
CA ILE A 230 2.47 -8.30 1.45
C ILE A 230 3.07 -7.14 2.27
N LEU A 231 2.85 -5.88 1.86
CA LEU A 231 3.35 -4.71 2.59
C LEU A 231 2.78 -4.63 4.02
N ALA A 232 1.47 -4.86 4.19
CA ALA A 232 0.83 -4.82 5.51
C ALA A 232 1.28 -6.00 6.39
N ARG A 233 1.41 -7.20 5.79
CA ARG A 233 1.93 -8.40 6.49
C ARG A 233 3.39 -8.25 6.86
N GLY A 234 4.23 -7.72 5.96
CA GLY A 234 5.62 -7.42 6.25
C GLY A 234 5.77 -6.40 7.40
N LEU A 235 4.93 -5.35 7.41
CA LEU A 235 4.87 -4.41 8.53
C LEU A 235 4.47 -5.11 9.84
N GLN A 236 3.44 -5.96 9.82
CA GLN A 236 2.99 -6.70 11.01
C GLN A 236 4.11 -7.58 11.57
N LEU A 237 4.83 -8.29 10.70
CA LEU A 237 5.96 -9.14 11.12
C LEU A 237 7.16 -8.32 11.60
N ALA A 238 7.47 -7.20 10.94
CA ALA A 238 8.51 -6.28 11.37
C ALA A 238 8.19 -5.67 12.74
N ALA A 239 6.93 -5.26 12.93
CA ALA A 239 6.44 -4.75 14.21
C ALA A 239 6.54 -5.82 15.32
N LEU A 240 6.08 -7.04 15.05
CA LEU A 240 6.17 -8.15 15.99
C LEU A 240 7.64 -8.45 16.36
N GLY A 241 8.51 -8.59 15.34
CA GLY A 241 9.93 -8.88 15.57
C GLY A 241 10.70 -7.78 16.30
N ALA A 242 10.26 -6.52 16.17
CA ALA A 242 10.84 -5.36 16.86
C ALA A 242 10.20 -5.07 18.23
N GLY A 243 9.08 -5.73 18.56
CA GLY A 243 8.33 -5.47 19.79
C GLY A 243 7.45 -4.23 19.73
N MET A 244 7.12 -3.71 18.56
CA MET A 244 6.16 -2.60 18.43
C MET A 244 4.75 -3.05 18.83
N LYS A 245 3.98 -2.13 19.41
CA LYS A 245 2.54 -2.33 19.61
C LYS A 245 1.78 -2.13 18.30
N VAL A 246 1.02 -3.14 17.87
CA VAL A 246 0.19 -3.11 16.67
C VAL A 246 -1.28 -2.98 17.03
N VAL A 247 -1.99 -2.07 16.34
CA VAL A 247 -3.44 -1.96 16.38
C VAL A 247 -3.98 -2.11 14.97
N HIS A 248 -5.01 -2.92 14.79
CA HIS A 248 -5.66 -3.11 13.49
C HIS A 248 -6.93 -2.25 13.36
N GLU A 249 -7.14 -1.66 12.19
CA GLU A 249 -8.39 -0.98 11.83
C GLU A 249 -8.72 -1.25 10.36
N GLY A 250 -9.58 -2.25 10.12
CA GLY A 250 -9.98 -2.63 8.75
C GLY A 250 -10.97 -1.69 8.10
N ASP A 251 -11.75 -0.94 8.89
CA ASP A 251 -12.70 0.03 8.36
C ASP A 251 -12.00 1.36 8.04
N ARG A 252 -11.86 1.63 6.75
CA ARG A 252 -11.20 2.84 6.23
C ARG A 252 -11.88 4.15 6.66
N THR A 253 -13.17 4.10 6.99
CA THR A 253 -13.93 5.28 7.45
C THR A 253 -13.59 5.63 8.89
N ARG A 254 -13.19 4.64 9.70
CA ARG A 254 -12.88 4.75 11.12
C ARG A 254 -11.40 5.04 11.42
N VAL A 255 -10.50 4.91 10.43
CA VAL A 255 -9.04 5.04 10.62
C VAL A 255 -8.66 6.38 11.25
N VAL A 256 -9.21 7.50 10.75
CA VAL A 256 -8.91 8.84 11.30
C VAL A 256 -9.38 8.97 12.75
N GLY A 257 -10.53 8.40 13.09
CA GLY A 257 -11.03 8.35 14.47
C GLY A 257 -10.15 7.49 15.39
N ALA A 258 -9.54 6.43 14.86
CA ALA A 258 -8.65 5.57 15.61
C ALA A 258 -7.35 6.27 16.04
N PHE A 259 -6.87 7.26 15.30
CA PHE A 259 -5.62 7.96 15.60
C PHE A 259 -5.63 8.60 17.01
N ALA A 260 -6.74 9.19 17.41
CA ALA A 260 -6.86 9.82 18.72
C ALA A 260 -6.78 8.80 19.88
N GLN A 261 -7.31 7.61 19.67
CA GLN A 261 -7.34 6.53 20.67
C GLN A 261 -5.99 5.80 20.74
N VAL A 262 -5.38 5.49 19.59
CA VAL A 262 -4.17 4.70 19.48
C VAL A 262 -2.91 5.53 19.66
N ARG A 263 -2.91 6.77 19.18
CA ARG A 263 -1.77 7.71 19.20
C ARG A 263 -0.50 7.07 18.61
N PRO A 264 -0.53 6.66 17.33
CA PRO A 264 0.59 5.97 16.70
C PRO A 264 1.83 6.87 16.64
N THR A 265 3.02 6.27 16.70
CA THR A 265 4.30 6.94 16.43
C THR A 265 4.70 6.80 14.97
N PHE A 266 4.25 5.73 14.33
CA PHE A 266 4.57 5.36 12.95
C PHE A 266 3.34 4.79 12.24
N MET A 267 3.19 5.08 10.95
CA MET A 267 2.14 4.49 10.11
C MET A 267 2.63 4.24 8.68
N VAL A 268 2.20 3.13 8.11
CA VAL A 268 2.27 2.93 6.66
C VAL A 268 0.99 3.47 6.01
N VAL A 269 1.17 4.35 5.04
CA VAL A 269 0.08 5.05 4.37
C VAL A 269 0.24 4.99 2.85
N VAL A 270 -0.86 5.13 2.13
CA VAL A 270 -0.82 5.38 0.68
C VAL A 270 -0.93 6.88 0.41
N PRO A 271 -0.39 7.40 -0.71
CA PRO A 271 -0.43 8.83 -1.03
C PRO A 271 -1.82 9.46 -0.97
N GLN A 272 -2.86 8.68 -1.34
CA GLN A 272 -4.26 9.15 -1.26
C GLN A 272 -4.70 9.48 0.17
N LEU A 273 -4.25 8.75 1.18
CA LEU A 273 -4.58 9.05 2.58
C LEU A 273 -3.92 10.35 3.03
N LEU A 274 -2.67 10.60 2.63
CA LEU A 274 -1.98 11.86 2.89
C LEU A 274 -2.72 13.04 2.27
N GLU A 275 -3.18 12.89 1.02
CA GLU A 275 -3.97 13.93 0.36
C GLU A 275 -5.31 14.17 1.07
N LYS A 276 -6.00 13.12 1.53
CA LYS A 276 -7.23 13.25 2.31
C LYS A 276 -7.01 14.00 3.63
N ILE A 277 -5.91 13.73 4.34
CA ILE A 277 -5.56 14.46 5.58
C ILE A 277 -5.33 15.94 5.28
N ARG A 278 -4.56 16.26 4.23
CA ARG A 278 -4.34 17.65 3.79
C ARG A 278 -5.64 18.33 3.41
N GLN A 279 -6.50 17.66 2.65
CA GLN A 279 -7.78 18.19 2.21
C GLN A 279 -8.73 18.42 3.39
N ALA A 280 -8.79 17.52 4.36
CA ALA A 280 -9.58 17.71 5.58
C ALA A 280 -9.16 18.98 6.35
N GLY A 281 -7.85 19.29 6.37
CA GLY A 281 -7.35 20.54 6.91
C GLY A 281 -7.85 21.76 6.16
N ARG A 282 -7.84 21.73 4.83
CA ARG A 282 -8.38 22.78 3.95
C ARG A 282 -9.87 23.00 4.16
N ASP A 283 -10.64 21.93 4.21
CA ASP A 283 -12.09 22.00 4.36
C ASP A 283 -12.46 22.65 5.68
N ARG A 284 -11.84 22.22 6.79
CA ARG A 284 -12.03 22.88 8.10
C ARG A 284 -11.63 24.36 8.11
N ALA A 285 -10.55 24.70 7.41
CA ALA A 285 -10.13 26.10 7.31
C ALA A 285 -11.11 26.91 6.45
N ASN A 286 -11.65 26.35 5.37
CA ASN A 286 -12.67 26.99 4.54
C ASN A 286 -13.97 27.23 5.32
N ASP A 287 -14.43 26.25 6.09
CA ASP A 287 -15.62 26.34 6.94
C ASP A 287 -15.45 27.44 7.99
N ALA A 288 -14.23 27.61 8.51
CA ALA A 288 -13.86 28.71 9.41
C ALA A 288 -13.56 30.05 8.68
N ARG A 289 -13.77 30.16 7.36
CA ARG A 289 -13.44 31.33 6.52
C ARG A 289 -11.95 31.71 6.51
N LEU A 290 -11.07 30.76 6.86
CA LEU A 290 -9.61 30.92 6.90
C LEU A 290 -8.92 30.29 5.67
N GLY A 291 -9.64 29.91 4.63
CA GLY A 291 -9.12 29.23 3.45
C GLY A 291 -7.92 29.91 2.78
N PRO A 292 -7.93 31.25 2.53
CA PRO A 292 -6.75 31.95 2.01
C PRO A 292 -5.53 31.87 2.93
N VAL A 293 -5.77 31.94 4.26
CA VAL A 293 -4.71 31.87 5.28
C VAL A 293 -4.11 30.45 5.32
N PHE A 294 -4.96 29.41 5.20
CA PHE A 294 -4.48 28.05 5.13
C PHE A 294 -3.66 27.76 3.86
N ARG A 295 -4.01 28.35 2.71
CA ARG A 295 -3.18 28.24 1.50
C ARG A 295 -1.78 28.84 1.69
N ALA A 296 -1.69 29.97 2.39
CA ALA A 296 -0.40 30.56 2.76
C ALA A 296 0.39 29.63 3.72
N ALA A 297 -0.29 28.99 4.67
CA ALA A 297 0.29 27.99 5.56
C ALA A 297 0.82 26.77 4.79
N GLU A 298 0.07 26.23 3.82
CA GLU A 298 0.54 25.14 2.96
C GLU A 298 1.81 25.52 2.17
N THR A 299 1.81 26.72 1.57
CA THR A 299 3.01 27.23 0.86
C THR A 299 4.22 27.33 1.80
N THR A 300 3.99 27.80 3.03
CA THR A 300 5.03 27.92 4.06
C THR A 300 5.53 26.54 4.49
N ALA A 301 4.62 25.56 4.71
CA ALA A 301 5.00 24.19 5.06
C ALA A 301 5.86 23.54 3.97
N VAL A 302 5.46 23.68 2.69
CA VAL A 302 6.25 23.16 1.56
C VAL A 302 7.63 23.81 1.49
N ALA A 303 7.71 25.14 1.65
CA ALA A 303 8.99 25.86 1.64
C ALA A 303 9.87 25.44 2.83
N TRP A 304 9.28 25.22 3.99
CA TRP A 304 9.98 24.72 5.17
C TRP A 304 10.49 23.30 4.98
N GLY A 305 9.66 22.40 4.43
CA GLY A 305 10.04 21.03 4.11
C GLY A 305 11.19 20.95 3.11
N ARG A 306 11.21 21.81 2.08
CA ARG A 306 12.33 21.93 1.13
C ARG A 306 13.59 22.43 1.82
N HIS A 307 13.46 23.40 2.74
CA HIS A 307 14.60 23.87 3.52
C HIS A 307 15.17 22.76 4.39
N LEU A 308 14.33 21.98 5.08
CA LEU A 308 14.76 20.84 5.90
C LEU A 308 15.48 19.77 5.04
N GLU A 309 15.04 19.55 3.80
CA GLU A 309 15.73 18.66 2.86
C GLU A 309 17.12 19.22 2.49
N ALA A 310 17.19 20.49 2.13
CA ALA A 310 18.47 21.13 1.79
C ALA A 310 19.45 21.11 2.97
N ALA A 311 18.99 21.36 4.18
CA ALA A 311 19.81 21.37 5.39
C ALA A 311 20.37 19.99 5.78
N GLN A 312 19.76 18.89 5.33
CA GLN A 312 20.35 17.54 5.51
C GLN A 312 21.60 17.33 4.66
N HIS A 313 21.71 18.02 3.52
CA HIS A 313 22.81 17.86 2.57
C HIS A 313 23.81 19.04 2.62
N ASP A 314 23.40 20.17 3.16
CA ASP A 314 24.23 21.36 3.35
C ASP A 314 24.05 21.89 4.79
N PRO A 315 25.00 21.60 5.70
CA PRO A 315 24.95 22.10 7.08
C PRO A 315 24.97 23.62 7.19
N ALA A 316 25.37 24.35 6.13
CA ALA A 316 25.36 25.81 6.09
C ALA A 316 23.98 26.38 5.71
N ALA A 317 23.08 25.58 5.15
CA ALA A 317 21.75 26.03 4.79
C ALA A 317 21.00 26.56 6.01
N ARG A 318 20.51 27.80 5.90
CA ARG A 318 19.70 28.46 6.95
C ARG A 318 18.39 28.96 6.36
N PRO A 319 17.28 28.85 7.11
CA PRO A 319 16.02 29.43 6.65
C PRO A 319 16.12 30.96 6.70
N THR A 320 15.43 31.62 5.78
CA THR A 320 15.26 33.07 5.92
C THR A 320 14.47 33.38 7.20
N ARG A 321 14.77 34.51 7.86
CA ARG A 321 14.03 34.95 9.05
C ARG A 321 12.53 35.00 8.80
N ARG A 322 12.12 35.47 7.60
CA ARG A 322 10.70 35.52 7.19
C ARG A 322 10.06 34.13 7.17
N LEU A 323 10.74 33.14 6.60
CA LEU A 323 10.26 31.76 6.53
C LEU A 323 10.14 31.15 7.93
N ALA A 324 11.14 31.35 8.79
CA ALA A 324 11.13 30.84 10.17
C ALA A 324 9.97 31.42 11.01
N LEU A 325 9.75 32.73 10.92
CA LEU A 325 8.65 33.41 11.62
C LEU A 325 7.27 32.97 11.09
N ALA A 326 7.12 32.89 9.76
CA ALA A 326 5.88 32.43 9.14
C ALA A 326 5.58 30.96 9.53
N HIS A 327 6.59 30.09 9.53
CA HIS A 327 6.44 28.69 9.94
C HIS A 327 6.00 28.60 11.42
N ALA A 328 6.66 29.32 12.33
CA ALA A 328 6.30 29.33 13.75
C ALA A 328 4.88 29.86 14.00
N PHE A 329 4.43 30.86 13.25
CA PHE A 329 3.07 31.37 13.29
C PHE A 329 2.06 30.32 12.83
N PHE A 330 2.27 29.70 11.65
CA PHE A 330 1.36 28.70 11.12
C PHE A 330 1.40 27.38 11.88
N ASP A 331 2.51 27.05 12.53
CA ASP A 331 2.58 25.90 13.42
C ASP A 331 1.56 26.01 14.56
N ARG A 332 1.50 27.20 15.21
CA ARG A 332 0.51 27.44 16.27
C ARG A 332 -0.93 27.43 15.76
N LEU A 333 -1.15 27.97 14.57
CA LEU A 333 -2.51 28.16 14.05
C LEU A 333 -3.09 26.88 13.42
N PHE A 334 -2.28 26.13 12.66
CA PHE A 334 -2.74 25.01 11.84
C PHE A 334 -1.96 23.70 12.06
N PHE A 335 -0.60 23.72 12.07
CA PHE A 335 0.16 22.48 11.95
C PHE A 335 0.04 21.59 13.19
N ARG A 336 0.01 22.17 14.38
CA ARG A 336 -0.29 21.43 15.62
C ARG A 336 -1.66 20.76 15.57
N ARG A 337 -2.66 21.41 14.97
CA ARG A 337 -4.00 20.84 14.84
C ARG A 337 -4.02 19.68 13.86
N LEU A 338 -3.25 19.77 12.76
CA LEU A 338 -3.09 18.65 11.82
C LEU A 338 -2.40 17.46 12.49
N ARG A 339 -1.32 17.69 13.26
CA ARG A 339 -0.65 16.61 14.00
C ARG A 339 -1.59 15.95 15.02
N ARG A 340 -2.44 16.73 15.71
CA ARG A 340 -3.45 16.17 16.63
C ARG A 340 -4.46 15.27 15.93
N LEU A 341 -4.83 15.57 14.69
CA LEU A 341 -5.70 14.68 13.90
C LEU A 341 -5.05 13.31 13.64
N MET A 342 -3.73 13.24 13.64
CA MET A 342 -2.95 12.02 13.49
C MET A 342 -2.54 11.39 14.84
N GLY A 343 -3.11 11.83 15.97
CA GLY A 343 -2.83 11.30 17.30
C GLY A 343 -1.72 12.01 18.08
N ASP A 344 -1.16 13.11 17.56
CA ASP A 344 -0.15 14.01 18.18
C ASP A 344 1.21 13.34 18.54
N ARG A 345 1.41 12.07 18.19
CA ARG A 345 2.64 11.32 18.45
C ARG A 345 3.31 10.79 17.19
N VAL A 346 2.73 11.02 16.00
CA VAL A 346 3.30 10.52 14.75
C VAL A 346 4.62 11.22 14.47
N GLU A 347 5.68 10.43 14.47
CA GLU A 347 7.05 10.86 14.18
C GLU A 347 7.40 10.59 12.73
N TRP A 348 6.92 9.47 12.18
CA TRP A 348 7.22 9.00 10.85
C TRP A 348 5.99 8.46 10.13
N LEU A 349 5.92 8.74 8.83
CA LEU A 349 5.02 8.07 7.90
C LEU A 349 5.86 7.34 6.85
N LEU A 350 5.43 6.14 6.45
CA LEU A 350 5.99 5.44 5.30
C LEU A 350 4.95 5.43 4.19
N SER A 351 5.32 5.94 3.03
CA SER A 351 4.48 5.92 1.83
C SER A 351 5.01 4.89 0.83
N GLY A 352 4.14 4.04 0.33
CA GLY A 352 4.46 3.02 -0.66
C GLY A 352 3.27 2.67 -1.55
N ALA A 353 3.46 1.68 -2.41
CA ALA A 353 2.48 1.14 -3.34
C ALA A 353 2.00 2.08 -4.47
N ALA A 354 2.31 3.38 -4.41
CA ALA A 354 2.03 4.37 -5.48
C ALA A 354 3.04 5.53 -5.38
N PRO A 355 3.30 6.27 -6.47
CA PRO A 355 4.19 7.44 -6.45
C PRO A 355 3.67 8.53 -5.52
N LEU A 356 4.56 9.10 -4.71
CA LEU A 356 4.26 10.23 -3.84
C LEU A 356 4.63 11.55 -4.52
N ASP A 357 3.72 12.52 -4.50
CA ASP A 357 4.03 13.88 -4.96
C ASP A 357 5.09 14.53 -4.07
N PRO A 358 6.21 15.02 -4.65
CA PRO A 358 7.25 15.70 -3.88
C PRO A 358 6.75 16.90 -3.07
N THR A 359 5.73 17.62 -3.56
CA THR A 359 5.13 18.74 -2.83
C THR A 359 4.38 18.26 -1.60
N LEU A 360 3.71 17.10 -1.70
CA LEU A 360 3.01 16.48 -0.58
C LEU A 360 4.01 15.98 0.48
N ALA A 361 5.11 15.35 0.04
CA ALA A 361 6.20 14.94 0.94
C ALA A 361 6.79 16.14 1.70
N HIS A 362 7.09 17.25 0.99
CA HIS A 362 7.57 18.48 1.61
C HIS A 362 6.54 19.12 2.55
N PHE A 363 5.25 19.06 2.21
CA PHE A 363 4.19 19.57 3.08
C PHE A 363 4.18 18.85 4.42
N PHE A 364 4.15 17.50 4.41
CA PHE A 364 4.14 16.71 5.64
C PHE A 364 5.43 16.89 6.44
N ARG A 365 6.59 16.90 5.78
CA ARG A 365 7.86 17.22 6.44
C ARG A 365 7.82 18.62 7.07
N GLY A 366 7.26 19.58 6.37
CA GLY A 366 7.14 20.97 6.83
C GLY A 366 6.18 21.17 8.00
N ILE A 367 5.18 20.31 8.17
CA ILE A 367 4.34 20.32 9.38
C ILE A 367 4.91 19.48 10.53
N GLY A 368 6.13 18.92 10.38
CA GLY A 368 6.83 18.14 11.39
C GLY A 368 6.52 16.66 11.43
N VAL A 369 5.98 16.09 10.33
CA VAL A 369 5.72 14.64 10.17
C VAL A 369 6.35 14.16 8.86
N PRO A 370 7.65 13.85 8.85
CA PRO A 370 8.35 13.43 7.64
C PRO A 370 7.82 12.10 7.09
N VAL A 371 7.87 11.98 5.76
CA VAL A 371 7.44 10.79 5.03
C VAL A 371 8.67 10.08 4.48
N ILE A 372 8.84 8.82 4.85
CA ILE A 372 9.74 7.87 4.22
C ILE A 372 9.03 7.32 3.00
N GLU A 373 9.63 7.41 1.84
CA GLU A 373 9.13 6.77 0.62
C GLU A 373 9.91 5.49 0.37
N GLY A 374 9.20 4.39 0.08
CA GLY A 374 9.79 3.09 -0.21
C GLY A 374 9.20 2.49 -1.49
N TYR A 375 9.98 1.65 -2.14
CA TYR A 375 9.60 0.92 -3.34
C TYR A 375 9.79 -0.58 -3.14
N GLY A 376 8.86 -1.35 -3.68
CA GLY A 376 8.90 -2.79 -3.73
C GLY A 376 7.63 -3.36 -4.36
N LEU A 377 7.67 -4.65 -4.59
CA LEU A 377 6.63 -5.45 -5.22
C LEU A 377 6.23 -6.60 -4.29
N THR A 378 5.20 -7.33 -4.64
CA THR A 378 4.91 -8.62 -3.99
C THR A 378 6.10 -9.56 -4.14
N GLU A 379 6.66 -9.58 -5.33
CA GLU A 379 7.80 -10.42 -5.72
C GLU A 379 9.12 -10.03 -5.04
N THR A 380 9.17 -8.89 -4.36
CA THR A 380 10.32 -8.49 -3.52
C THR A 380 9.99 -8.49 -2.03
N THR A 381 8.85 -9.06 -1.64
CA THR A 381 8.36 -9.12 -0.24
C THR A 381 8.29 -7.74 0.44
N ALA A 382 8.24 -6.68 -0.34
CA ALA A 382 8.29 -5.25 -0.01
C ALA A 382 8.85 -4.91 1.40
N PRO A 383 9.73 -3.86 1.54
CA PRO A 383 10.29 -3.03 0.48
C PRO A 383 11.63 -3.57 -0.08
N ALA A 384 12.02 -3.16 -1.30
CA ALA A 384 13.37 -3.37 -1.85
C ALA A 384 14.28 -2.15 -1.65
N THR A 385 13.69 -0.94 -1.65
CA THR A 385 14.39 0.32 -1.36
C THR A 385 13.58 1.19 -0.40
N GLY A 386 14.24 2.15 0.23
CA GLY A 386 13.55 3.17 1.01
C GLY A 386 14.46 4.33 1.42
N LEU A 387 13.84 5.49 1.63
CA LEU A 387 14.50 6.67 2.17
C LEU A 387 14.93 6.43 3.63
N ARG A 388 16.05 6.98 4.03
CA ARG A 388 16.54 6.94 5.40
C ARG A 388 16.17 8.23 6.15
N PRO A 389 15.93 8.19 7.48
CA PRO A 389 15.63 9.40 8.27
C PRO A 389 16.62 10.53 8.07
N GLY A 390 17.93 10.23 7.96
CA GLY A 390 19.00 11.20 7.72
C GLY A 390 19.18 11.62 6.25
N ASP A 391 18.49 10.98 5.29
CA ASP A 391 18.67 11.20 3.85
C ASP A 391 17.32 11.18 3.10
N LEU A 392 16.38 12.01 3.54
CA LEU A 392 15.09 12.15 2.88
C LEU A 392 15.23 13.00 1.61
N ARG A 393 14.83 12.45 0.46
CA ARG A 393 14.88 13.11 -0.85
C ARG A 393 13.55 12.92 -1.58
N ALA A 394 12.75 13.97 -1.61
CA ALA A 394 11.44 13.93 -2.27
C ALA A 394 11.56 13.59 -3.77
N GLY A 395 10.72 12.67 -4.24
CA GLY A 395 10.75 12.15 -5.61
C GLY A 395 11.80 11.06 -5.87
N SER A 396 12.40 10.53 -4.80
CA SER A 396 13.20 9.31 -4.82
C SER A 396 12.56 8.28 -3.90
N VAL A 397 12.66 7.01 -4.26
CA VAL A 397 12.22 5.88 -3.42
C VAL A 397 13.37 5.29 -2.59
N GLY A 398 14.45 6.06 -2.41
CA GLY A 398 15.55 5.76 -1.52
C GLY A 398 16.59 4.79 -2.07
N THR A 399 17.46 4.34 -1.18
CA THR A 399 18.54 3.38 -1.47
C THR A 399 18.08 1.95 -1.18
N PRO A 400 18.76 0.93 -1.76
CA PRO A 400 18.48 -0.47 -1.44
C PRO A 400 18.55 -0.74 0.06
N ILE A 401 17.63 -1.58 0.56
CA ILE A 401 17.66 -2.05 1.95
C ILE A 401 18.82 -3.05 2.16
N PRO A 402 19.22 -3.33 3.40
CA PRO A 402 20.24 -4.34 3.67
C PRO A 402 19.96 -5.67 2.97
N GLY A 403 20.98 -6.28 2.40
CA GLY A 403 20.86 -7.55 1.67
C GLY A 403 20.17 -7.45 0.30
N THR A 404 20.01 -6.23 -0.26
CA THR A 404 19.34 -6.01 -1.56
C THR A 404 20.25 -5.22 -2.51
N THR A 405 20.20 -5.58 -3.79
CA THR A 405 20.90 -4.88 -4.89
C THR A 405 19.89 -4.48 -5.96
N ILE A 406 20.00 -3.25 -6.43
CA ILE A 406 19.24 -2.71 -7.57
C ILE A 406 20.21 -2.52 -8.74
N ARG A 407 19.81 -2.98 -9.94
CA ARG A 407 20.51 -2.75 -11.20
C ARG A 407 19.57 -2.10 -12.20
N ILE A 408 20.07 -1.17 -13.00
CA ILE A 408 19.35 -0.60 -14.14
C ILE A 408 19.88 -1.26 -15.41
N ALA A 409 18.99 -1.97 -16.11
CA ALA A 409 19.29 -2.61 -17.38
C ALA A 409 19.52 -1.56 -18.50
N ASP A 410 20.04 -1.99 -19.65
CA ASP A 410 20.35 -1.06 -20.77
C ASP A 410 19.11 -0.36 -21.32
N ASP A 411 17.95 -0.99 -21.22
CA ASP A 411 16.63 -0.43 -21.60
C ASP A 411 15.94 0.38 -20.49
N GLY A 412 16.62 0.60 -19.35
CA GLY A 412 16.12 1.36 -18.22
C GLY A 412 15.26 0.56 -17.24
N GLU A 413 15.11 -0.76 -17.43
CA GLU A 413 14.35 -1.59 -16.49
C GLU A 413 15.08 -1.70 -15.15
N VAL A 414 14.32 -1.58 -14.07
CA VAL A 414 14.79 -1.81 -12.69
C VAL A 414 14.82 -3.32 -12.44
N LEU A 415 15.98 -3.83 -12.10
CA LEU A 415 16.23 -5.22 -11.74
C LEU A 415 16.57 -5.31 -10.25
N VAL A 416 16.03 -6.31 -9.56
CA VAL A 416 16.20 -6.47 -8.10
C VAL A 416 16.78 -7.85 -7.79
N ARG A 417 17.81 -7.90 -6.94
CA ARG A 417 18.31 -9.13 -6.32
C ARG A 417 18.43 -8.92 -4.83
N GLY A 418 18.05 -9.88 -4.01
CA GLY A 418 18.20 -9.77 -2.56
C GLY A 418 17.28 -10.67 -1.77
N VAL A 419 17.34 -10.52 -0.46
CA VAL A 419 16.72 -11.41 0.53
C VAL A 419 15.19 -11.51 0.42
N GLY A 420 14.53 -10.47 -0.10
CA GLY A 420 13.08 -10.45 -0.25
C GLY A 420 12.58 -10.97 -1.61
N VAL A 421 13.48 -11.29 -2.56
CA VAL A 421 13.08 -11.68 -3.92
C VAL A 421 12.47 -13.08 -3.91
N THR A 422 11.28 -13.19 -4.50
CA THR A 422 10.57 -14.46 -4.68
C THR A 422 11.44 -15.50 -5.37
N PRO A 423 11.36 -16.80 -5.02
CA PRO A 423 11.98 -17.87 -5.82
C PRO A 423 11.23 -18.15 -7.13
N GLY A 424 9.98 -17.68 -7.29
CA GLY A 424 9.17 -17.91 -8.48
C GLY A 424 7.67 -17.81 -8.23
N TYR A 425 6.91 -18.42 -9.09
CA TYR A 425 5.45 -18.39 -9.08
C TYR A 425 4.87 -19.81 -9.03
N GLU A 426 3.62 -19.94 -8.62
CA GLU A 426 2.89 -21.20 -8.58
C GLU A 426 2.74 -21.80 -10.00
N ASP A 427 2.48 -20.97 -11.00
CA ASP A 427 2.53 -21.37 -12.41
C ASP A 427 3.93 -21.07 -12.97
N ALA A 428 4.67 -22.10 -13.33
CA ALA A 428 6.03 -21.97 -13.85
C ALA A 428 6.13 -21.05 -15.08
N ARG A 429 5.07 -21.00 -15.91
CA ARG A 429 5.01 -20.11 -17.10
C ARG A 429 5.08 -18.63 -16.73
N ASP A 430 4.63 -18.26 -15.53
CA ASP A 430 4.71 -16.88 -15.05
C ASP A 430 6.15 -16.45 -14.71
N GLY A 431 7.04 -17.44 -14.53
CA GLY A 431 8.44 -17.26 -14.15
C GLY A 431 9.45 -17.36 -15.30
N GLU A 432 9.05 -17.78 -16.52
CA GLU A 432 9.99 -18.08 -17.63
C GLU A 432 10.96 -16.92 -17.95
N ASP A 433 10.46 -15.68 -17.98
CA ASP A 433 11.26 -14.47 -18.25
C ASP A 433 11.39 -13.55 -17.02
N ALA A 434 11.06 -14.04 -15.82
CA ALA A 434 11.04 -13.21 -14.63
C ALA A 434 12.45 -12.87 -14.10
N PHE A 435 13.48 -13.61 -14.52
CA PHE A 435 14.84 -13.43 -14.02
C PHE A 435 15.85 -13.26 -15.15
N VAL A 436 16.88 -12.45 -14.90
CA VAL A 436 18.04 -12.27 -15.76
C VAL A 436 19.29 -12.12 -14.89
N ASP A 437 20.33 -12.91 -15.12
CA ASP A 437 21.59 -12.90 -14.37
C ASP A 437 21.39 -12.96 -12.84
N GLY A 438 20.37 -13.68 -12.37
CA GLY A 438 20.01 -13.79 -10.95
C GLY A 438 19.29 -12.56 -10.38
N PHE A 439 18.86 -11.61 -11.21
CA PHE A 439 18.03 -10.48 -10.84
C PHE A 439 16.60 -10.70 -11.31
N PHE A 440 15.66 -10.34 -10.45
CA PHE A 440 14.24 -10.29 -10.79
C PHE A 440 13.93 -9.06 -11.65
N ARG A 441 13.17 -9.25 -12.71
CA ARG A 441 12.70 -8.21 -13.64
C ARG A 441 11.41 -7.59 -13.13
N THR A 442 11.45 -6.33 -12.74
CA THR A 442 10.28 -5.66 -12.13
C THR A 442 9.24 -5.19 -13.14
N GLY A 443 9.64 -5.00 -14.39
CA GLY A 443 8.84 -4.31 -15.40
C GLY A 443 8.71 -2.81 -15.14
N ASP A 444 9.34 -2.26 -14.10
CA ASP A 444 9.38 -0.83 -13.81
C ASP A 444 10.62 -0.19 -14.44
N LEU A 445 10.49 1.04 -14.92
CA LEU A 445 11.60 1.83 -15.47
C LEU A 445 12.11 2.81 -14.41
N GLY A 446 13.44 2.95 -14.32
CA GLY A 446 14.02 3.82 -13.31
C GLY A 446 15.44 4.25 -13.59
N SER A 447 16.01 5.00 -12.65
CA SER A 447 17.41 5.43 -12.68
C SER A 447 17.98 5.52 -11.27
N LEU A 448 19.29 5.32 -11.14
CA LEU A 448 20.03 5.53 -9.90
C LEU A 448 20.82 6.84 -9.98
N ASP A 449 20.73 7.67 -8.93
CA ASP A 449 21.59 8.84 -8.79
C ASP A 449 23.01 8.45 -8.33
N GLU A 450 23.90 9.43 -8.15
CA GLU A 450 25.29 9.21 -7.72
C GLU A 450 25.40 8.62 -6.31
N ALA A 451 24.39 8.87 -5.46
CA ALA A 451 24.30 8.30 -4.12
C ALA A 451 23.67 6.90 -4.09
N GLY A 452 23.23 6.38 -5.25
CA GLY A 452 22.56 5.07 -5.35
C GLY A 452 21.07 5.11 -4.98
N ARG A 453 20.44 6.28 -4.95
CA ARG A 453 19.00 6.41 -4.73
C ARG A 453 18.24 6.12 -6.01
N LEU A 454 17.23 5.29 -5.91
CA LEU A 454 16.36 4.92 -7.02
C LEU A 454 15.27 5.97 -7.25
N ARG A 455 15.03 6.27 -8.52
CA ARG A 455 13.85 7.00 -9.02
C ARG A 455 13.10 6.10 -9.97
N ILE A 456 11.79 5.96 -9.76
CA ILE A 456 10.88 5.26 -10.67
C ILE A 456 10.33 6.28 -11.66
N HIS A 457 10.35 5.93 -12.94
CA HIS A 457 9.88 6.77 -14.04
C HIS A 457 8.52 6.31 -14.57
N GLY A 458 8.17 5.02 -14.42
CA GLY A 458 6.92 4.43 -14.86
C GLY A 458 7.04 2.94 -15.06
N ARG A 459 6.01 2.33 -15.66
CA ARG A 459 6.00 0.91 -16.01
C ARG A 459 6.23 0.71 -17.50
N ARG A 460 7.08 -0.25 -17.86
CA ARG A 460 7.36 -0.60 -19.26
C ARG A 460 6.08 -0.87 -20.06
N LYS A 461 5.17 -1.66 -19.52
CA LYS A 461 3.91 -2.01 -20.18
C LYS A 461 2.93 -0.86 -20.34
N ASN A 462 3.10 0.22 -19.58
CA ASN A 462 2.25 1.40 -19.67
C ASN A 462 2.82 2.45 -20.64
N LEU A 463 4.04 2.25 -21.18
CA LEU A 463 4.59 3.15 -22.17
C LEU A 463 3.65 3.24 -23.36
N ILE A 464 3.29 4.45 -23.73
CA ILE A 464 2.47 4.77 -24.91
C ILE A 464 3.43 4.99 -26.07
N VAL A 465 3.35 4.15 -27.10
CA VAL A 465 4.10 4.36 -28.35
C VAL A 465 3.22 5.11 -29.32
N THR A 466 3.49 6.39 -29.51
CA THR A 466 2.72 7.23 -30.43
C THR A 466 2.96 6.84 -31.89
N ALA A 467 2.10 7.27 -32.82
CA ALA A 467 2.28 7.01 -34.25
C ALA A 467 3.62 7.54 -34.82
N SER A 468 4.26 8.50 -34.14
CA SER A 468 5.60 8.99 -34.50
C SER A 468 6.75 8.12 -33.94
N GLY A 469 6.44 7.01 -33.25
CA GLY A 469 7.42 6.14 -32.62
C GLY A 469 8.01 6.68 -31.30
N LYS A 470 7.44 7.75 -30.73
CA LYS A 470 7.90 8.28 -29.45
C LYS A 470 7.30 7.49 -28.31
N ASN A 471 8.14 6.99 -27.40
CA ASN A 471 7.74 6.38 -26.13
C ASN A 471 7.42 7.47 -25.11
N VAL A 472 6.24 7.40 -24.50
CA VAL A 472 5.77 8.31 -23.46
C VAL A 472 5.38 7.52 -22.23
N ALA A 473 5.98 7.83 -21.08
CA ALA A 473 5.57 7.32 -19.78
C ALA A 473 4.38 8.18 -19.28
N PRO A 474 3.17 7.60 -19.12
CA PRO A 474 1.99 8.38 -18.77
C PRO A 474 1.97 8.83 -17.29
N GLU A 475 2.61 8.07 -16.40
CA GLU A 475 2.48 8.21 -14.96
C GLU A 475 2.85 9.62 -14.42
N PRO A 476 3.92 10.30 -14.89
CA PRO A 476 4.25 11.65 -14.40
C PRO A 476 3.16 12.67 -14.70
N TRP A 477 2.56 12.60 -15.90
CA TRP A 477 1.48 13.48 -16.30
C TRP A 477 0.19 13.16 -15.52
N GLU A 478 -0.17 11.90 -15.44
CA GLU A 478 -1.35 11.39 -14.71
C GLU A 478 -1.30 11.78 -13.22
N ALA A 479 -0.16 11.59 -12.58
CA ALA A 479 0.07 12.00 -11.21
C ALA A 479 -0.05 13.53 -11.03
N ALA A 480 0.38 14.33 -12.01
CA ALA A 480 0.24 15.79 -11.93
C ALA A 480 -1.22 16.25 -11.99
N VAL A 481 -2.05 15.58 -12.80
CA VAL A 481 -3.49 15.89 -12.94
C VAL A 481 -4.29 15.42 -11.72
N THR A 482 -3.99 14.26 -11.18
CA THR A 482 -4.66 13.70 -9.99
C THR A 482 -4.38 14.49 -8.69
N ARG A 483 -3.49 15.48 -8.71
CA ARG A 483 -3.40 16.48 -7.62
C ARG A 483 -4.66 17.33 -7.48
N SER A 484 -5.50 17.37 -8.51
CA SER A 484 -6.82 18.02 -8.41
C SER A 484 -7.76 17.15 -7.57
N PRO A 485 -8.35 17.67 -6.47
CA PRO A 485 -9.26 16.89 -5.65
C PRO A 485 -10.53 16.42 -6.39
N LEU A 486 -10.80 16.99 -7.56
CA LEU A 486 -11.92 16.57 -8.41
C LEU A 486 -11.62 15.31 -9.23
N VAL A 487 -10.35 14.94 -9.39
CA VAL A 487 -9.90 13.83 -10.25
C VAL A 487 -9.45 12.66 -9.38
N ALA A 488 -10.19 11.57 -9.42
CA ALA A 488 -9.84 10.32 -8.75
C ALA A 488 -8.72 9.59 -9.51
N HIS A 489 -8.84 9.51 -10.84
CA HIS A 489 -7.82 8.95 -11.72
C HIS A 489 -7.71 9.78 -13.01
N ALA A 490 -6.50 9.87 -13.55
CA ALA A 490 -6.24 10.40 -14.87
C ALA A 490 -5.59 9.30 -15.72
N VAL A 491 -6.01 9.13 -16.95
CA VAL A 491 -5.48 8.11 -17.86
C VAL A 491 -5.11 8.79 -19.18
N LEU A 492 -3.82 8.81 -19.48
CA LEU A 492 -3.30 9.32 -20.75
C LEU A 492 -3.47 8.24 -21.84
N VAL A 493 -3.95 8.64 -23.01
CA VAL A 493 -4.27 7.74 -24.14
C VAL A 493 -3.59 8.25 -25.39
N GLY A 494 -3.07 7.34 -26.23
CA GLY A 494 -2.40 7.76 -27.47
C GLY A 494 -1.61 6.66 -28.17
N GLU A 495 -1.83 5.38 -27.80
CA GLU A 495 -1.18 4.27 -28.46
C GLU A 495 -1.46 4.28 -29.96
N ALA A 496 -0.42 4.27 -30.79
CA ALA A 496 -0.47 4.36 -32.24
C ALA A 496 -1.23 5.60 -32.79
N ARG A 497 -1.48 6.64 -31.97
CA ARG A 497 -2.19 7.86 -32.37
C ARG A 497 -1.23 9.01 -32.65
N SER A 498 -1.70 10.00 -33.40
CA SER A 498 -0.92 11.19 -33.79
C SER A 498 -0.60 12.13 -32.62
N HIS A 499 -1.36 12.04 -31.53
CA HIS A 499 -1.21 12.85 -30.32
C HIS A 499 -1.86 12.16 -29.13
N LEU A 500 -1.54 12.65 -27.94
CA LEU A 500 -2.10 12.17 -26.70
C LEU A 500 -3.38 12.92 -26.34
N THR A 501 -4.33 12.18 -25.77
CA THR A 501 -5.55 12.68 -25.14
C THR A 501 -5.66 12.09 -23.73
N ALA A 502 -6.64 12.51 -22.94
CA ALA A 502 -6.79 12.00 -21.59
C ALA A 502 -8.24 11.69 -21.20
N VAL A 503 -8.41 10.69 -20.36
CA VAL A 503 -9.66 10.42 -19.64
C VAL A 503 -9.45 10.81 -18.17
N LEU A 504 -10.30 11.70 -17.67
CA LEU A 504 -10.31 12.13 -16.26
C LEU A 504 -11.49 11.48 -15.56
N LEU A 505 -11.22 10.51 -14.69
CA LEU A 505 -12.21 9.95 -13.78
C LEU A 505 -12.36 10.86 -12.57
N LEU A 506 -13.56 11.35 -12.37
CA LEU A 506 -13.87 12.31 -11.32
C LEU A 506 -14.31 11.61 -10.03
N ASP A 507 -13.96 12.22 -8.90
CA ASP A 507 -14.52 11.87 -7.59
C ASP A 507 -15.90 12.51 -7.45
N PRO A 508 -17.01 11.72 -7.44
CA PRO A 508 -18.38 12.26 -7.41
C PRO A 508 -18.64 13.14 -6.19
N ASP A 509 -18.09 12.77 -5.03
CA ASP A 509 -18.30 13.53 -3.80
C ASP A 509 -17.51 14.85 -3.79
N ALA A 510 -16.32 14.84 -4.35
CA ALA A 510 -15.55 16.07 -4.52
C ALA A 510 -16.20 17.01 -5.53
N VAL A 511 -16.75 16.48 -6.62
CA VAL A 511 -17.52 17.27 -7.61
C VAL A 511 -18.79 17.84 -6.99
N ARG A 512 -19.54 17.06 -6.20
CA ARG A 512 -20.73 17.52 -5.47
C ARG A 512 -20.40 18.70 -4.55
N ARG A 513 -19.41 18.54 -3.68
CA ARG A 513 -18.94 19.61 -2.78
C ARG A 513 -18.46 20.85 -3.53
N TRP A 514 -17.80 20.66 -4.68
CA TRP A 514 -17.39 21.78 -5.53
C TRP A 514 -18.59 22.49 -6.14
N ALA A 515 -19.56 21.78 -6.69
CA ALA A 515 -20.76 22.34 -7.28
C ALA A 515 -21.55 23.22 -6.30
N GLU A 516 -21.76 22.70 -5.08
CA GLU A 516 -22.43 23.42 -3.98
C GLU A 516 -21.70 24.72 -3.59
N ARG A 517 -20.36 24.64 -3.42
CA ARG A 517 -19.54 25.79 -3.00
C ARG A 517 -19.32 26.84 -4.10
N SER A 518 -19.38 26.45 -5.36
CA SER A 518 -19.09 27.33 -6.50
C SER A 518 -20.34 27.91 -7.15
N GLY A 519 -21.52 27.58 -6.65
CA GLY A 519 -22.79 28.07 -7.20
C GLY A 519 -23.15 27.47 -8.55
N ASN A 520 -22.78 26.19 -8.80
CA ASN A 520 -23.10 25.43 -10.01
C ASN A 520 -23.97 24.21 -9.66
N PRO A 521 -25.18 24.38 -9.09
CA PRO A 521 -26.02 23.26 -8.65
C PRO A 521 -26.53 22.41 -9.81
N ASP A 522 -26.51 22.92 -11.03
CA ASP A 522 -26.87 22.24 -12.28
C ASP A 522 -25.91 21.08 -12.66
N VAL A 523 -24.76 20.98 -12.00
CA VAL A 523 -23.89 19.79 -12.08
C VAL A 523 -24.45 18.61 -11.28
N LEU A 524 -25.21 18.84 -10.19
CA LEU A 524 -25.68 17.80 -9.29
C LEU A 524 -26.57 16.73 -9.96
N PRO A 525 -27.52 17.08 -10.83
CA PRO A 525 -28.30 16.09 -11.56
C PRO A 525 -27.46 15.18 -12.46
N LEU A 526 -26.31 15.66 -12.97
CA LEU A 526 -25.40 14.87 -13.80
C LEU A 526 -24.68 13.76 -13.01
N LEU A 527 -24.64 13.88 -11.68
CA LEU A 527 -24.06 12.88 -10.78
C LEU A 527 -25.09 11.85 -10.29
N ALA A 528 -26.38 12.02 -10.61
CA ALA A 528 -27.43 11.16 -10.09
C ALA A 528 -27.48 9.79 -10.80
N GLY A 529 -27.75 8.74 -10.00
CA GLY A 529 -27.85 7.35 -10.48
C GLY A 529 -26.50 6.72 -10.82
N ASP A 530 -26.52 5.39 -11.00
CA ASP A 530 -25.32 4.62 -11.30
C ASP A 530 -24.78 4.97 -12.69
N PRO A 531 -23.46 5.15 -12.84
CA PRO A 531 -22.86 5.38 -14.14
C PRO A 531 -22.90 4.10 -14.99
N PRO A 532 -23.07 4.23 -16.32
CA PRO A 532 -22.99 3.07 -17.21
C PRO A 532 -21.57 2.48 -17.25
N PRO A 533 -21.39 1.23 -17.72
CA PRO A 533 -20.08 0.69 -18.04
C PRO A 533 -19.31 1.67 -18.96
N GLY A 534 -18.04 1.95 -18.64
CA GLY A 534 -17.23 2.94 -19.34
C GLY A 534 -17.41 4.39 -18.86
N GLY A 535 -18.35 4.64 -17.97
CA GLY A 535 -18.55 5.93 -17.31
C GLY A 535 -19.59 6.84 -17.99
N ARG A 536 -20.07 7.80 -17.21
CA ARG A 536 -20.95 8.90 -17.65
C ARG A 536 -20.12 10.14 -17.88
N ARG A 537 -20.25 10.71 -19.08
CA ARG A 537 -19.59 11.96 -19.45
C ARG A 537 -20.24 13.17 -18.77
N LEU A 538 -19.39 14.09 -18.26
CA LEU A 538 -19.81 15.34 -17.65
C LEU A 538 -19.33 16.53 -18.50
N ASP A 539 -20.25 17.15 -19.26
CA ASP A 539 -19.95 18.24 -20.21
C ASP A 539 -20.35 19.63 -19.69
N HIS A 540 -20.27 19.86 -18.38
CA HIS A 540 -20.62 21.14 -17.81
C HIS A 540 -19.48 22.17 -17.97
N PRO A 541 -19.74 23.36 -18.60
CA PRO A 541 -18.67 24.31 -18.96
C PRO A 541 -17.80 24.77 -17.77
N ALA A 542 -18.43 25.11 -16.64
CA ALA A 542 -17.68 25.55 -15.46
C ALA A 542 -16.81 24.42 -14.86
N LEU A 543 -17.29 23.17 -14.92
CA LEU A 543 -16.53 22.00 -14.47
C LEU A 543 -15.33 21.76 -15.41
N LEU A 544 -15.55 21.75 -16.72
CA LEU A 544 -14.48 21.57 -17.71
C LEU A 544 -13.42 22.66 -17.60
N ALA A 545 -13.81 23.93 -17.47
CA ALA A 545 -12.89 25.06 -17.24
C ALA A 545 -12.09 24.88 -15.92
N ARG A 546 -12.70 24.27 -14.90
CA ARG A 546 -12.02 23.98 -13.64
C ARG A 546 -11.01 22.84 -13.78
N LEU A 547 -11.33 21.82 -14.59
CA LEU A 547 -10.46 20.67 -14.88
C LEU A 547 -9.35 21.02 -15.88
N GLN A 548 -9.54 21.99 -16.76
CA GLN A 548 -8.50 22.45 -17.69
C GLN A 548 -7.24 22.92 -16.94
N ARG A 549 -7.39 23.56 -15.79
CA ARG A 549 -6.26 24.09 -14.99
C ARG A 549 -5.24 23.04 -14.54
N PRO A 550 -5.61 21.87 -13.97
CA PRO A 550 -4.63 20.81 -13.68
C PRO A 550 -4.04 20.20 -14.95
N VAL A 551 -4.80 20.08 -16.05
CA VAL A 551 -4.28 19.61 -17.34
C VAL A 551 -3.23 20.57 -17.90
N ASP A 552 -3.49 21.88 -17.91
CA ASP A 552 -2.53 22.89 -18.38
C ASP A 552 -1.23 22.85 -17.56
N ARG A 553 -1.33 22.69 -16.25
CA ARG A 553 -0.15 22.58 -15.39
C ARG A 553 0.65 21.31 -15.66
N ALA A 554 -0.02 20.18 -15.88
CA ALA A 554 0.64 18.92 -16.24
C ALA A 554 1.33 19.04 -17.61
N ASN A 555 0.63 19.63 -18.58
CA ASN A 555 1.16 19.89 -19.93
C ASN A 555 2.40 20.81 -19.89
N ALA A 556 2.39 21.84 -19.04
CA ALA A 556 3.55 22.75 -18.90
C ALA A 556 4.81 22.09 -18.33
N ALA A 557 4.67 20.95 -17.68
CA ALA A 557 5.79 20.22 -17.04
C ALA A 557 6.43 19.17 -17.97
N VAL A 558 5.84 18.91 -19.15
CA VAL A 558 6.28 17.86 -20.08
C VAL A 558 6.54 18.42 -21.49
N SER A 559 7.24 17.65 -22.33
CA SER A 559 7.48 18.06 -23.73
C SER A 559 6.18 18.10 -24.53
N ARG A 560 6.15 18.88 -25.63
CA ARG A 560 4.96 19.04 -26.48
C ARG A 560 4.38 17.72 -26.97
N ALA A 561 5.18 16.71 -27.21
CA ALA A 561 4.73 15.40 -27.65
C ALA A 561 4.12 14.55 -26.53
N GLU A 562 4.34 14.91 -25.28
CA GLU A 562 3.80 14.26 -24.07
C GLU A 562 2.58 14.99 -23.51
N GLN A 563 2.16 16.08 -24.13
CA GLN A 563 0.99 16.86 -23.71
C GLN A 563 -0.31 16.22 -24.20
N ALA A 564 -1.30 16.13 -23.31
CA ALA A 564 -2.67 15.81 -23.71
C ALA A 564 -3.30 17.01 -24.41
N ARG A 565 -3.76 16.83 -25.66
CA ARG A 565 -4.38 17.89 -26.46
C ARG A 565 -5.85 18.10 -26.13
N ALA A 566 -6.52 17.06 -25.67
CA ALA A 566 -7.92 17.07 -25.28
C ALA A 566 -8.14 16.10 -24.12
N PHE A 567 -9.24 16.27 -23.42
CA PHE A 567 -9.67 15.32 -22.39
C PHE A 567 -11.17 15.16 -22.36
N VAL A 568 -11.63 14.03 -21.83
CA VAL A 568 -13.02 13.78 -21.45
C VAL A 568 -13.10 13.60 -19.93
N ALA A 569 -14.12 14.18 -19.32
CA ALA A 569 -14.41 14.05 -17.89
C ALA A 569 -15.52 13.02 -17.70
N LEU A 570 -15.23 11.95 -16.95
CA LEU A 570 -16.15 10.84 -16.70
C LEU A 570 -16.38 10.64 -15.22
N VAL A 571 -17.58 10.23 -14.84
CA VAL A 571 -17.88 9.56 -13.57
C VAL A 571 -18.11 8.09 -13.86
N ALA A 572 -17.37 7.22 -13.19
CA ALA A 572 -17.51 5.77 -13.28
C ALA A 572 -17.53 5.16 -11.89
N ASP A 573 -18.02 3.92 -11.78
CA ASP A 573 -17.86 3.17 -10.55
C ASP A 573 -16.38 2.83 -10.34
N THR A 574 -15.81 3.36 -9.27
CA THR A 574 -14.44 3.09 -8.80
C THR A 574 -14.43 2.51 -7.38
N THR A 575 -15.55 1.92 -6.96
CA THR A 575 -15.64 1.18 -5.70
C THR A 575 -14.85 -0.13 -5.77
N ALA A 576 -14.59 -0.75 -4.64
CA ALA A 576 -13.85 -2.01 -4.59
C ALA A 576 -14.55 -3.18 -5.32
N SER A 577 -15.86 -3.09 -5.54
CA SER A 577 -16.66 -4.05 -6.31
C SER A 577 -16.63 -3.82 -7.82
N SER A 578 -16.08 -2.69 -8.28
CA SER A 578 -16.00 -2.36 -9.70
C SER A 578 -14.99 -3.25 -10.44
N PRO A 579 -15.30 -3.75 -11.65
CA PRO A 579 -14.34 -4.49 -12.47
C PRO A 579 -13.18 -3.62 -12.97
N PHE A 580 -13.26 -2.29 -12.79
CA PHE A 580 -12.25 -1.34 -13.25
C PHE A 580 -11.20 -1.00 -12.21
N VAL A 581 -11.30 -1.54 -11.00
CA VAL A 581 -10.29 -1.35 -9.96
C VAL A 581 -9.84 -2.68 -9.36
N THR A 582 -8.60 -2.70 -8.90
CA THR A 582 -8.10 -3.84 -8.13
C THR A 582 -8.66 -3.80 -6.70
N PRO A 583 -8.57 -4.90 -5.92
CA PRO A 583 -8.93 -4.88 -4.49
C PRO A 583 -8.19 -3.81 -3.67
N THR A 584 -7.03 -3.34 -4.15
CA THR A 584 -6.26 -2.24 -3.56
C THR A 584 -6.63 -0.86 -4.11
N LEU A 585 -7.74 -0.75 -4.84
CA LEU A 585 -8.26 0.47 -5.48
C LEU A 585 -7.33 1.08 -6.54
N LYS A 586 -6.50 0.28 -7.18
CA LYS A 586 -5.73 0.71 -8.35
C LYS A 586 -6.58 0.53 -9.62
N LEU A 587 -6.58 1.52 -10.50
CA LEU A 587 -7.31 1.44 -11.77
C LEU A 587 -6.73 0.31 -12.66
N GLN A 588 -7.59 -0.57 -13.13
CA GLN A 588 -7.28 -1.55 -14.18
C GLN A 588 -7.37 -0.85 -15.53
N ARG A 589 -6.23 -0.27 -15.96
CA ARG A 589 -6.14 0.62 -17.11
C ARG A 589 -6.80 0.02 -18.37
N ASP A 590 -6.41 -1.19 -18.74
CA ASP A 590 -6.86 -1.80 -20.00
C ASP A 590 -8.36 -2.11 -19.99
N ALA A 591 -8.87 -2.66 -18.89
CA ALA A 591 -10.30 -2.92 -18.71
C ALA A 591 -11.13 -1.62 -18.80
N PHE A 592 -10.67 -0.57 -18.12
CA PHE A 592 -11.34 0.72 -18.12
C PHE A 592 -11.28 1.40 -19.51
N LEU A 593 -10.12 1.43 -20.16
CA LEU A 593 -9.97 2.04 -21.48
C LEU A 593 -10.82 1.31 -22.55
N SER A 594 -10.92 -0.01 -22.47
CA SER A 594 -11.80 -0.79 -23.34
C SER A 594 -13.27 -0.38 -23.15
N ALA A 595 -13.73 -0.27 -21.92
CA ALA A 595 -15.11 0.13 -21.61
C ALA A 595 -15.39 1.61 -22.00
N ALA A 596 -14.40 2.49 -21.88
CA ALA A 596 -14.50 3.92 -22.21
C ALA A 596 -14.19 4.23 -23.68
N SER A 597 -13.96 3.22 -24.53
CA SER A 597 -13.49 3.38 -25.92
C SER A 597 -14.31 4.38 -26.75
N THR A 598 -15.64 4.34 -26.65
CA THR A 598 -16.54 5.29 -27.35
C THR A 598 -16.24 6.75 -26.97
N HIS A 599 -15.98 7.03 -25.68
CA HIS A 599 -15.64 8.38 -25.24
C HIS A 599 -14.26 8.80 -25.74
N ILE A 600 -13.32 7.87 -25.78
CA ILE A 600 -11.95 8.11 -26.27
C ILE A 600 -11.95 8.46 -27.75
N GLU A 601 -12.67 7.71 -28.57
CA GLU A 601 -12.73 7.97 -30.02
C GLU A 601 -13.27 9.36 -30.33
N THR A 602 -14.21 9.91 -29.57
CA THR A 602 -14.69 11.28 -29.78
C THR A 602 -13.60 12.35 -29.65
N LEU A 603 -12.49 12.06 -28.92
CA LEU A 603 -11.37 12.99 -28.75
C LEU A 603 -10.44 13.05 -29.98
N TYR A 604 -10.56 12.10 -30.91
CA TYR A 604 -9.74 12.03 -32.15
C TYR A 604 -10.53 12.36 -33.41
N THR A 605 -11.84 12.49 -33.31
CA THR A 605 -12.72 12.81 -34.44
C THR A 605 -12.99 14.30 -34.62
N THR A 606 -12.48 15.14 -33.73
CA THR A 606 -12.50 16.62 -33.77
C THR A 606 -11.11 17.13 -34.11
#